data_7d53478b73462f0ac02121a8fc7de48b
#
_entry.id   7d53478b73462f0ac02121a8fc7de48b
#
_cell.length_a   1.000
_cell.length_b   1.000
_cell.length_c   1.000
_cell.angle_alpha   90.00
_cell.angle_beta   90.00
_cell.angle_gamma   90.00
#
_symmetry.space_group_name_H-M   'P 1'
#
loop_
_entity.id
_entity.type
_entity.pdbx_description
1 polymer ?
#
loop_
_entity_poly.entity_id
_entity_poly.type
_entity_poly.pdbx_seq_one_letter_code
_entity_poly.pdbx_strand_id
1 'polypeptide(L)'
;MSNFIIFTVLFLIVSSLFLKSLRTLFRQLLIRKRLKRGLKPYKNQLKNGDLERSAIFERVYEETLVKRPRFWTSKRKRNYERRVHKELKRIITNPLTALFAWLLMWWKAIWSVFLSFWVLVFWLIVVDEYNAVELTLPTVDPDVEVKLESDVEDSFGQFWEKLFADLASESAYDFTEVVSEQPVPKYMERTPPEAVTNAEQLGQAIAYYMAHFEEGYTIYYKGPTANFEKTLDEAWSWLEKNEVYLSRMFLEISWQYTDYGSYVELVVDMDYDMTKEQNALALGKVEQIVQAMPKGLTDAEKVKYVNDYIVVNTKYNLNSKESPYTPYSILLNGEGVCEGYALTALLLFDALGIEARYITGNAVPGGAHAWNLVKLDGQWYHLDITWNDPMPDQGNKVHYDYYLISDKKIGKDHAWIQVEYPVAVANY
;
A
#
# COMPACT_ATOMS: atom_id res chain seq x y z
N MET A 1 -37.05 2.49 -9.50
CA MET A 1 -35.66 2.03 -9.68
C MET A 1 -34.68 3.14 -10.07
N SER A 2 -34.90 3.93 -11.14
CA SER A 2 -33.94 4.96 -11.58
C SER A 2 -33.57 5.99 -10.49
N ASN A 3 -34.55 6.53 -9.78
CA ASN A 3 -34.31 7.56 -8.76
C ASN A 3 -33.56 7.02 -7.52
N PHE A 4 -33.86 5.81 -7.06
CA PHE A 4 -33.17 5.17 -5.94
C PHE A 4 -31.67 4.98 -6.24
N ILE A 5 -31.33 4.47 -7.41
CA ILE A 5 -29.93 4.28 -7.83
C ILE A 5 -29.22 5.63 -7.90
N ILE A 6 -29.84 6.66 -8.49
CA ILE A 6 -29.26 8.00 -8.59
C ILE A 6 -28.97 8.57 -7.19
N PHE A 7 -29.91 8.51 -6.27
CA PHE A 7 -29.75 9.02 -4.92
C PHE A 7 -28.74 8.22 -4.09
N THR A 8 -28.68 6.91 -4.26
CA THR A 8 -27.65 6.07 -3.61
C THR A 8 -26.24 6.42 -4.10
N VAL A 9 -26.05 6.59 -5.40
CA VAL A 9 -24.77 7.03 -5.98
C VAL A 9 -24.39 8.42 -5.46
N LEU A 10 -25.36 9.35 -5.42
CA LEU A 10 -25.14 10.70 -4.91
C LEU A 10 -24.75 10.70 -3.43
N PHE A 11 -25.38 9.86 -2.61
CA PHE A 11 -25.05 9.65 -1.20
C PHE A 11 -23.63 9.13 -1.02
N LEU A 12 -23.22 8.13 -1.80
CA LEU A 12 -21.85 7.59 -1.76
C LEU A 12 -20.80 8.63 -2.16
N ILE A 13 -21.07 9.42 -3.21
CA ILE A 13 -20.18 10.50 -3.64
C ILE A 13 -20.03 11.55 -2.55
N VAL A 14 -21.14 12.03 -1.97
CA VAL A 14 -21.11 13.07 -0.95
C VAL A 14 -20.44 12.57 0.34
N SER A 15 -20.72 11.31 0.74
CA SER A 15 -20.07 10.67 1.87
C SER A 15 -18.55 10.53 1.68
N SER A 16 -18.11 10.17 0.48
CA SER A 16 -16.69 10.12 0.12
C SER A 16 -16.01 11.50 0.20
N LEU A 17 -16.68 12.54 -0.32
CA LEU A 17 -16.20 13.91 -0.25
C LEU A 17 -16.14 14.42 1.20
N PHE A 18 -17.10 14.06 2.02
CA PHE A 18 -17.12 14.36 3.45
C PHE A 18 -15.94 13.72 4.18
N LEU A 19 -15.71 12.42 4.01
CA LEU A 19 -14.59 11.70 4.61
C LEU A 19 -13.25 12.28 4.17
N LYS A 20 -13.11 12.66 2.90
CA LYS A 20 -11.93 13.33 2.37
C LYS A 20 -11.70 14.70 3.00
N SER A 21 -12.76 15.48 3.20
CA SER A 21 -12.73 16.78 3.87
C SER A 21 -12.31 16.62 5.33
N LEU A 22 -12.90 15.66 6.05
CA LEU A 22 -12.60 15.38 7.47
C LEU A 22 -11.13 14.92 7.65
N ARG A 23 -10.64 14.02 6.80
CA ARG A 23 -9.22 13.60 6.81
C ARG A 23 -8.28 14.79 6.55
N THR A 24 -8.67 15.69 5.65
CA THR A 24 -7.87 16.88 5.35
C THR A 24 -7.82 17.84 6.54
N LEU A 25 -8.96 18.06 7.18
CA LEU A 25 -9.08 18.87 8.41
C LEU A 25 -8.19 18.30 9.52
N PHE A 26 -8.31 17.00 9.80
CA PHE A 26 -7.54 16.34 10.85
C PHE A 26 -6.02 16.46 10.61
N ARG A 27 -5.57 16.23 9.38
CA ARG A 27 -4.16 16.41 9.01
C ARG A 27 -3.67 17.85 9.21
N GLN A 28 -4.48 18.85 8.86
CA GLN A 28 -4.11 20.25 9.06
C GLN A 28 -4.07 20.63 10.54
N LEU A 29 -4.99 20.10 11.36
CA LEU A 29 -4.97 20.29 12.81
C LEU A 29 -3.71 19.70 13.45
N LEU A 30 -3.28 18.52 13.01
CA LEU A 30 -2.04 17.90 13.48
C LEU A 30 -0.82 18.74 13.12
N ILE A 31 -0.72 19.21 11.87
CA ILE A 31 0.37 20.09 11.44
C ILE A 31 0.39 21.36 12.31
N ARG A 32 -0.74 22.04 12.49
CA ARG A 32 -0.82 23.23 13.34
C ARG A 32 -0.45 22.98 14.79
N LYS A 33 -0.88 21.86 15.36
CA LYS A 33 -0.53 21.47 16.73
C LYS A 33 0.98 21.29 16.87
N ARG A 34 1.64 20.68 15.89
CA ARG A 34 3.11 20.51 15.84
C ARG A 34 3.81 21.85 15.70
N LEU A 35 3.41 22.67 14.73
CA LEU A 35 3.98 24.00 14.50
C LEU A 35 3.84 24.93 15.70
N LYS A 36 2.69 24.93 16.36
CA LYS A 36 2.48 25.73 17.60
C LYS A 36 3.39 25.27 18.73
N ARG A 37 3.68 23.96 18.84
CA ARG A 37 4.64 23.44 19.83
C ARG A 37 6.07 23.85 19.49
N GLY A 38 6.50 23.74 18.24
CA GLY A 38 7.81 24.17 17.78
C GLY A 38 8.04 25.69 17.91
N LEU A 39 6.99 26.49 17.69
CA LEU A 39 7.05 27.96 17.85
C LEU A 39 6.98 28.44 19.30
N LYS A 40 6.56 27.60 20.23
CA LYS A 40 6.39 27.99 21.65
C LYS A 40 7.64 28.59 22.27
N PRO A 41 8.87 28.04 22.08
CA PRO A 41 10.11 28.61 22.63
C PRO A 41 10.43 30.00 22.05
N TYR A 42 10.03 30.28 20.83
CA TYR A 42 10.39 31.50 20.09
C TYR A 42 9.32 32.59 20.17
N LYS A 43 8.24 32.37 20.94
CA LYS A 43 7.08 33.27 21.00
C LYS A 43 7.45 34.72 21.41
N ASN A 44 8.34 34.87 22.37
CA ASN A 44 8.80 36.19 22.86
C ASN A 44 9.73 36.86 21.83
N GLN A 45 10.61 36.11 21.22
CA GLN A 45 11.54 36.58 20.19
C GLN A 45 10.80 37.03 18.92
N LEU A 46 9.75 36.31 18.52
CA LEU A 46 8.88 36.70 17.40
C LEU A 46 8.10 37.99 17.70
N LYS A 47 7.79 38.27 18.99
CA LYS A 47 7.04 39.44 19.44
C LYS A 47 7.91 40.70 19.54
N ASN A 48 9.17 40.49 19.93
CA ASN A 48 10.12 41.58 20.17
C ASN A 48 10.96 41.95 18.94
N GLY A 49 10.91 41.14 17.88
CA GLY A 49 11.69 41.37 16.65
C GLY A 49 13.19 41.08 16.77
N ASP A 50 13.63 40.42 17.86
CA ASP A 50 15.04 40.22 18.22
C ASP A 50 15.78 39.15 17.42
N LEU A 51 15.09 38.39 16.57
CA LEU A 51 15.70 37.40 15.67
C LEU A 51 15.13 37.53 14.26
N GLU A 52 15.98 37.28 13.27
CA GLU A 52 15.50 37.17 11.89
C GLU A 52 14.43 36.08 11.79
N ARG A 53 13.21 36.49 11.41
CA ARG A 53 12.07 35.58 11.25
C ARG A 53 12.34 34.40 10.31
N SER A 54 13.29 34.56 9.39
CA SER A 54 13.79 33.54 8.50
C SER A 54 14.50 32.40 9.24
N ALA A 55 15.37 32.73 10.22
CA ALA A 55 16.10 31.72 11.00
C ALA A 55 15.16 30.87 11.88
N ILE A 56 14.15 31.53 12.49
CA ILE A 56 13.11 30.80 13.25
C ILE A 56 12.27 29.92 12.33
N PHE A 57 11.97 30.42 11.11
CA PHE A 57 11.22 29.65 10.11
C PHE A 57 11.95 28.37 9.74
N GLU A 58 13.21 28.46 9.32
CA GLU A 58 14.01 27.28 8.90
C GLU A 58 14.14 26.27 10.04
N ARG A 59 14.46 26.72 11.24
CA ARG A 59 14.61 25.82 12.40
C ARG A 59 13.32 25.08 12.77
N VAL A 60 12.18 25.78 12.84
CA VAL A 60 10.89 25.14 13.15
C VAL A 60 10.41 24.29 11.99
N TYR A 61 10.75 24.64 10.76
CA TYR A 61 10.45 23.87 9.57
C TYR A 61 11.17 22.54 9.62
N GLU A 62 12.49 22.55 9.82
CA GLU A 62 13.33 21.34 9.95
C GLU A 62 12.86 20.45 11.09
N GLU A 63 12.70 20.99 12.32
CA GLU A 63 12.21 20.22 13.47
C GLU A 63 10.82 19.58 13.23
N THR A 64 9.99 20.21 12.40
CA THR A 64 8.65 19.68 12.08
C THR A 64 8.74 18.58 11.03
N LEU A 65 9.71 18.66 10.12
CA LEU A 65 9.95 17.65 9.08
C LEU A 65 10.60 16.38 9.64
N VAL A 66 11.49 16.49 10.60
CA VAL A 66 12.12 15.32 11.27
C VAL A 66 11.08 14.41 11.92
N LYS A 67 9.98 14.95 12.44
CA LYS A 67 8.89 14.19 13.10
C LYS A 67 7.83 13.64 12.13
N ARG A 68 8.13 13.51 10.84
CA ARG A 68 7.20 12.96 9.84
C ARG A 68 7.30 11.43 9.77
N PRO A 69 6.21 10.71 9.45
CA PRO A 69 6.29 9.30 9.12
C PRO A 69 7.16 9.11 7.86
N ARG A 70 8.14 8.23 7.91
CA ARG A 70 9.09 7.99 6.81
C ARG A 70 8.49 7.31 5.58
N PHE A 71 7.41 6.57 5.77
CA PHE A 71 6.75 5.74 4.74
C PHE A 71 5.87 6.52 3.74
N TRP A 72 6.08 7.81 3.62
CA TRP A 72 5.31 8.57 2.64
C TRP A 72 5.97 8.50 1.28
N THR A 73 5.19 8.11 0.27
CA THR A 73 5.60 8.26 -1.13
C THR A 73 6.15 9.67 -1.38
N SER A 74 7.10 9.82 -2.30
CA SER A 74 7.71 11.12 -2.65
C SER A 74 6.66 12.20 -2.91
N LYS A 75 5.48 11.84 -3.45
CA LYS A 75 4.33 12.74 -3.64
C LYS A 75 3.67 13.14 -2.30
N ARG A 76 3.49 12.20 -1.35
CA ARG A 76 2.95 12.50 -0.02
C ARG A 76 3.94 13.33 0.80
N LYS A 77 5.22 13.03 0.72
CA LYS A 77 6.31 13.79 1.32
C LYS A 77 6.28 15.24 0.83
N ARG A 78 6.37 15.47 -0.48
CA ARG A 78 6.30 16.83 -1.08
C ARG A 78 5.02 17.58 -0.73
N ASN A 79 3.89 16.92 -0.70
CA ASN A 79 2.61 17.54 -0.33
C ASN A 79 2.56 17.94 1.16
N TYR A 80 3.17 17.15 2.04
CA TYR A 80 3.29 17.48 3.45
C TYR A 80 4.23 18.66 3.65
N GLU A 81 5.41 18.62 3.07
CA GLU A 81 6.41 19.69 3.10
C GLU A 81 5.82 21.01 2.63
N ARG A 82 5.15 21.02 1.47
CA ARG A 82 4.44 22.22 0.98
C ARG A 82 3.38 22.74 1.96
N ARG A 83 2.64 21.84 2.61
CA ARG A 83 1.61 22.25 3.61
C ARG A 83 2.25 22.80 4.88
N VAL A 84 3.30 22.16 5.39
CA VAL A 84 4.06 22.65 6.55
C VAL A 84 4.65 24.01 6.24
N HIS A 85 5.35 24.15 5.12
CA HIS A 85 5.94 25.41 4.66
C HIS A 85 4.88 26.52 4.54
N LYS A 86 3.79 26.27 3.83
CA LYS A 86 2.70 27.23 3.63
C LYS A 86 2.05 27.65 4.94
N GLU A 87 1.83 26.72 5.86
CA GLU A 87 1.18 27.02 7.13
C GLU A 87 2.12 27.75 8.10
N LEU A 88 3.38 27.32 8.16
CA LEU A 88 4.40 27.99 8.96
C LEU A 88 4.64 29.42 8.48
N LYS A 89 4.77 29.62 7.16
CA LYS A 89 4.87 30.96 6.55
C LYS A 89 3.70 31.86 6.97
N ARG A 90 2.47 31.35 6.89
CA ARG A 90 1.28 32.11 7.31
C ARG A 90 1.30 32.49 8.79
N ILE A 91 1.70 31.58 9.68
CA ILE A 91 1.76 31.82 11.12
C ILE A 91 2.80 32.89 11.46
N ILE A 92 3.97 32.86 10.82
CA ILE A 92 5.10 33.76 11.10
C ILE A 92 4.91 35.15 10.46
N THR A 93 4.44 35.20 9.19
CA THR A 93 4.35 36.47 8.46
C THR A 93 3.05 37.22 8.66
N ASN A 94 1.93 36.51 8.83
CA ASN A 94 0.64 37.16 9.02
C ASN A 94 -0.32 36.26 9.84
N PRO A 95 -0.32 36.40 11.17
CA PRO A 95 -1.14 35.56 12.05
C PRO A 95 -2.64 35.75 11.84
N LEU A 96 -3.10 36.91 11.35
CA LEU A 96 -4.51 37.16 11.04
C LEU A 96 -4.97 36.34 9.83
N THR A 97 -4.17 36.27 8.77
CA THR A 97 -4.47 35.39 7.60
C THR A 97 -4.45 33.93 7.96
N ALA A 98 -3.57 33.52 8.89
CA ALA A 98 -3.55 32.16 9.42
C ALA A 98 -4.82 31.83 10.21
N LEU A 99 -5.34 32.77 11.00
CA LEU A 99 -6.61 32.64 11.71
C LEU A 99 -7.79 32.54 10.74
N PHE A 100 -7.82 33.42 9.73
CA PHE A 100 -8.89 33.45 8.75
C PHE A 100 -8.93 32.15 7.90
N ALA A 101 -7.76 31.67 7.46
CA ALA A 101 -7.66 30.38 6.76
C ALA A 101 -8.13 29.20 7.63
N TRP A 102 -7.91 29.28 8.95
CA TRP A 102 -8.39 28.28 9.90
C TRP A 102 -9.93 28.33 10.06
N LEU A 103 -10.51 29.52 10.20
CA LEU A 103 -11.97 29.67 10.25
C LEU A 103 -12.65 29.19 8.97
N LEU A 104 -12.09 29.50 7.80
CA LEU A 104 -12.58 29.04 6.51
C LEU A 104 -12.54 27.52 6.38
N MET A 105 -11.52 26.88 6.94
CA MET A 105 -11.40 25.43 6.97
C MET A 105 -12.50 24.77 7.82
N TRP A 106 -12.78 25.34 9.01
CA TRP A 106 -13.87 24.89 9.87
C TRP A 106 -15.23 25.12 9.22
N TRP A 107 -15.42 26.25 8.57
CA TRP A 107 -16.62 26.54 7.81
C TRP A 107 -16.88 25.49 6.72
N LYS A 108 -15.87 25.14 5.94
CA LYS A 108 -15.99 24.06 4.93
C LYS A 108 -16.32 22.70 5.56
N ALA A 109 -15.75 22.38 6.70
CA ALA A 109 -16.04 21.12 7.40
C ALA A 109 -17.50 21.10 7.90
N ILE A 110 -17.99 22.18 8.50
CA ILE A 110 -19.38 22.32 8.98
C ILE A 110 -20.36 22.17 7.80
N TRP A 111 -20.11 22.88 6.70
CA TRP A 111 -20.95 22.76 5.50
C TRP A 111 -20.93 21.36 4.90
N SER A 112 -19.79 20.67 4.92
CA SER A 112 -19.70 19.29 4.46
C SER A 112 -20.52 18.33 5.34
N VAL A 113 -20.53 18.50 6.65
CA VAL A 113 -21.39 17.75 7.58
C VAL A 113 -22.86 18.03 7.30
N PHE A 114 -23.22 19.32 7.19
CA PHE A 114 -24.58 19.75 6.92
C PHE A 114 -25.12 19.14 5.61
N LEU A 115 -24.34 19.23 4.55
CA LEU A 115 -24.72 18.66 3.24
C LEU A 115 -24.88 17.14 3.31
N SER A 116 -23.97 16.45 4.00
CA SER A 116 -24.04 14.98 4.16
C SER A 116 -25.28 14.57 4.96
N PHE A 117 -25.64 15.34 5.98
CA PHE A 117 -26.86 15.10 6.77
C PHE A 117 -28.11 15.21 5.88
N TRP A 118 -28.24 16.27 5.09
CA TRP A 118 -29.39 16.46 4.22
C TRP A 118 -29.47 15.41 3.10
N VAL A 119 -28.34 15.02 2.54
CA VAL A 119 -28.33 13.92 1.57
C VAL A 119 -28.75 12.60 2.20
N LEU A 120 -28.35 12.33 3.46
CA LEU A 120 -28.82 11.16 4.21
C LEU A 120 -30.34 11.22 4.48
N VAL A 121 -30.86 12.38 4.91
CA VAL A 121 -32.30 12.55 5.14
C VAL A 121 -33.09 12.34 3.86
N PHE A 122 -32.66 12.92 2.74
CA PHE A 122 -33.29 12.70 1.44
C PHE A 122 -33.23 11.22 1.01
N TRP A 123 -32.08 10.57 1.24
CA TRP A 123 -31.95 9.14 0.93
C TRP A 123 -32.91 8.29 1.77
N LEU A 124 -33.05 8.57 3.07
CA LEU A 124 -34.02 7.88 3.94
C LEU A 124 -35.46 8.08 3.48
N ILE A 125 -35.84 9.30 3.07
CA ILE A 125 -37.17 9.58 2.54
C ILE A 125 -37.42 8.77 1.26
N VAL A 126 -36.46 8.69 0.35
CA VAL A 126 -36.60 7.94 -0.90
C VAL A 126 -36.69 6.43 -0.63
N VAL A 127 -35.94 5.93 0.37
CA VAL A 127 -36.03 4.52 0.81
C VAL A 127 -37.40 4.23 1.42
N ASP A 128 -37.92 5.12 2.25
CA ASP A 128 -39.21 4.99 2.89
C ASP A 128 -40.38 4.99 1.87
N GLU A 129 -40.30 5.90 0.89
CA GLU A 129 -41.24 6.01 -0.23
C GLU A 129 -41.18 4.76 -1.14
N TYR A 130 -39.99 4.20 -1.36
CA TYR A 130 -39.81 2.96 -2.10
C TYR A 130 -40.41 1.76 -1.38
N ASN A 131 -40.19 1.62 -0.06
CA ASN A 131 -40.79 0.55 0.78
C ASN A 131 -42.28 0.72 0.92
N ALA A 132 -42.82 1.95 0.93
CA ALA A 132 -44.26 2.21 0.98
C ALA A 132 -44.98 1.79 -0.31
N VAL A 133 -44.31 1.87 -1.47
CA VAL A 133 -44.85 1.40 -2.76
C VAL A 133 -44.94 -0.14 -2.79
N GLU A 134 -44.04 -0.85 -2.13
CA GLU A 134 -44.11 -2.33 -2.01
C GLU A 134 -45.26 -2.80 -1.07
N LEU A 135 -45.66 -1.98 -0.09
CA LEU A 135 -46.71 -2.29 0.88
C LEU A 135 -48.16 -2.05 0.35
N THR A 136 -48.33 -1.47 -0.83
CA THR A 136 -49.64 -1.18 -1.45
C THR A 136 -50.00 -2.13 -2.58
N LEU A 137 -49.40 -3.30 -2.66
CA LEU A 137 -49.86 -4.36 -3.58
C LEU A 137 -51.20 -4.92 -3.14
N PRO A 138 -52.16 -5.10 -4.06
CA PRO A 138 -53.47 -5.62 -3.72
C PRO A 138 -53.36 -7.06 -3.17
N THR A 139 -54.18 -7.38 -2.18
CA THR A 139 -54.29 -8.72 -1.60
C THR A 139 -54.59 -9.71 -2.71
N VAL A 140 -53.62 -10.57 -3.01
CA VAL A 140 -53.77 -11.67 -3.95
C VAL A 140 -54.43 -12.83 -3.22
N ASP A 141 -55.37 -13.48 -3.91
CA ASP A 141 -56.10 -14.68 -3.53
C ASP A 141 -55.13 -15.75 -2.95
N PRO A 142 -55.41 -16.35 -1.79
CA PRO A 142 -54.52 -17.28 -1.11
C PRO A 142 -54.19 -18.57 -1.87
N ASP A 143 -54.86 -18.85 -3.00
CA ASP A 143 -54.68 -20.08 -3.78
C ASP A 143 -53.78 -19.90 -5.03
N VAL A 144 -53.12 -18.72 -5.22
CA VAL A 144 -52.14 -18.53 -6.27
C VAL A 144 -50.74 -18.49 -5.67
N GLU A 145 -50.01 -19.58 -5.83
CA GLU A 145 -48.60 -19.68 -5.53
C GLU A 145 -47.81 -18.77 -6.49
N VAL A 146 -47.65 -17.48 -6.12
CA VAL A 146 -46.76 -16.57 -6.83
C VAL A 146 -45.35 -16.89 -6.38
N LYS A 147 -44.58 -17.62 -7.18
CA LYS A 147 -43.13 -17.61 -7.08
C LYS A 147 -42.66 -16.18 -7.28
N LEU A 148 -42.34 -15.52 -6.18
CA LEU A 148 -41.54 -14.31 -6.23
C LEU A 148 -40.16 -14.71 -6.79
N GLU A 149 -40.00 -14.48 -8.06
CA GLU A 149 -38.67 -14.50 -8.68
C GLU A 149 -37.81 -13.42 -8.04
N SER A 150 -36.77 -13.85 -7.39
CA SER A 150 -35.67 -13.06 -6.82
C SER A 150 -34.80 -12.37 -7.90
N ASP A 151 -35.41 -11.93 -9.02
CA ASP A 151 -34.72 -11.71 -10.29
C ASP A 151 -34.07 -10.35 -10.45
N VAL A 152 -34.08 -9.47 -9.45
CA VAL A 152 -33.52 -8.12 -9.63
C VAL A 152 -32.16 -7.97 -8.96
N GLU A 153 -31.91 -8.59 -7.82
CA GLU A 153 -30.54 -8.67 -7.25
C GLU A 153 -29.70 -9.63 -8.10
N ASP A 154 -30.29 -10.72 -8.59
CA ASP A 154 -29.64 -11.66 -9.49
C ASP A 154 -29.27 -11.05 -10.86
N SER A 155 -30.08 -10.16 -11.42
CA SER A 155 -29.80 -9.64 -12.78
C SER A 155 -28.62 -8.68 -12.85
N PHE A 156 -28.33 -7.92 -11.78
CA PHE A 156 -27.14 -7.05 -11.74
C PHE A 156 -25.89 -7.85 -11.38
N GLY A 157 -26.01 -8.79 -10.45
CA GLY A 157 -24.96 -9.78 -10.16
C GLY A 157 -24.63 -10.61 -11.40
N GLN A 158 -25.65 -11.19 -12.04
CA GLN A 158 -25.51 -11.98 -13.28
C GLN A 158 -24.98 -11.15 -14.48
N PHE A 159 -25.30 -9.86 -14.59
CA PHE A 159 -24.71 -8.99 -15.61
C PHE A 159 -23.20 -8.84 -15.41
N TRP A 160 -22.76 -8.60 -14.18
CA TRP A 160 -21.35 -8.49 -13.87
C TRP A 160 -20.64 -9.85 -13.92
N GLU A 161 -21.25 -10.91 -13.39
CA GLU A 161 -20.75 -12.27 -13.54
C GLU A 161 -20.58 -12.67 -15.00
N LYS A 162 -21.56 -12.36 -15.86
CA LYS A 162 -21.47 -12.66 -17.28
C LYS A 162 -20.43 -11.80 -18.00
N LEU A 163 -20.33 -10.50 -17.65
CA LEU A 163 -19.32 -9.61 -18.19
C LEU A 163 -17.91 -10.06 -17.80
N PHE A 164 -17.73 -10.51 -16.55
CA PHE A 164 -16.44 -10.99 -16.08
C PHE A 164 -16.16 -12.44 -16.43
N ALA A 165 -17.18 -13.29 -16.55
CA ALA A 165 -17.03 -14.68 -16.97
C ALA A 165 -16.53 -14.81 -18.43
N ASP A 166 -16.87 -13.85 -19.29
CA ASP A 166 -16.41 -13.82 -20.67
C ASP A 166 -14.91 -13.37 -20.78
N LEU A 167 -14.35 -12.78 -19.69
CA LEU A 167 -12.98 -12.28 -19.64
C LEU A 167 -12.03 -13.19 -18.84
N ALA A 168 -12.56 -14.02 -17.93
CA ALA A 168 -11.77 -14.94 -17.11
C ALA A 168 -11.76 -16.35 -17.72
N SER A 169 -10.60 -17.01 -17.66
CA SER A 169 -10.46 -18.42 -18.02
C SER A 169 -10.11 -19.27 -16.80
N GLU A 170 -10.48 -20.55 -16.83
CA GLU A 170 -10.08 -21.47 -15.77
C GLU A 170 -8.55 -21.68 -15.81
N SER A 171 -7.93 -21.80 -14.61
CA SER A 171 -6.54 -22.19 -14.53
C SER A 171 -6.31 -23.57 -15.16
N ALA A 172 -5.21 -23.70 -15.91
CA ALA A 172 -4.81 -24.96 -16.49
C ALA A 172 -4.20 -25.95 -15.46
N TYR A 173 -4.01 -25.49 -14.23
CA TYR A 173 -3.35 -26.26 -13.18
C TYR A 173 -4.32 -26.68 -12.07
N ASP A 174 -4.10 -27.90 -11.54
CA ASP A 174 -4.77 -28.39 -10.33
C ASP A 174 -3.85 -28.18 -9.13
N PHE A 175 -4.28 -27.37 -8.17
CA PHE A 175 -3.48 -26.98 -7.00
C PHE A 175 -3.89 -27.73 -5.72
N THR A 176 -4.64 -28.83 -5.81
CA THR A 176 -5.27 -29.49 -4.67
C THR A 176 -4.32 -30.22 -3.72
N GLU A 177 -3.06 -30.50 -4.11
CA GLU A 177 -2.09 -31.16 -3.22
C GLU A 177 -0.71 -30.52 -3.23
N VAL A 178 -0.36 -29.84 -2.13
CA VAL A 178 1.02 -29.47 -1.80
C VAL A 178 1.33 -29.88 -0.37
N VAL A 179 1.87 -31.07 -0.18
CA VAL A 179 2.32 -31.58 1.13
C VAL A 179 3.77 -31.99 1.05
N SER A 180 4.68 -31.36 1.83
CA SER A 180 6.04 -31.88 2.05
C SER A 180 6.66 -31.35 3.34
N GLU A 181 7.69 -32.05 3.85
CA GLU A 181 8.49 -31.69 5.01
C GLU A 181 9.25 -30.36 4.79
N GLN A 182 9.39 -29.56 5.83
CA GLN A 182 9.89 -28.17 5.75
C GLN A 182 11.42 -28.12 5.56
N PRO A 183 11.94 -27.53 4.48
CA PRO A 183 13.34 -27.09 4.40
C PRO A 183 13.54 -25.72 5.03
N VAL A 184 14.77 -25.45 5.48
CA VAL A 184 15.15 -24.13 6.05
C VAL A 184 15.28 -23.12 4.90
N PRO A 185 14.59 -21.95 4.97
CA PRO A 185 14.61 -20.99 3.89
C PRO A 185 15.98 -20.31 3.72
N LYS A 186 16.52 -20.36 2.53
CA LYS A 186 17.80 -19.75 2.11
C LYS A 186 17.87 -18.23 2.42
N TYR A 187 16.75 -17.55 2.46
CA TYR A 187 16.67 -16.11 2.80
C TYR A 187 17.11 -15.75 4.23
N MET A 188 17.16 -16.73 5.14
CA MET A 188 17.55 -16.52 6.55
C MET A 188 19.05 -16.72 6.77
N GLU A 189 19.78 -17.30 5.82
CA GLU A 189 21.22 -17.53 5.91
C GLU A 189 22.01 -16.30 5.49
N ARG A 190 22.21 -15.35 6.41
CA ARG A 190 23.03 -14.16 6.17
C ARG A 190 24.11 -14.06 7.22
N THR A 191 25.28 -13.60 6.80
CA THR A 191 26.38 -13.23 7.70
C THR A 191 26.49 -11.71 7.74
N PRO A 192 26.67 -11.10 8.93
CA PRO A 192 26.90 -9.65 8.98
C PRO A 192 28.23 -9.32 8.32
N PRO A 193 28.41 -8.11 7.77
CA PRO A 193 29.70 -7.67 7.26
C PRO A 193 30.74 -7.62 8.41
N GLU A 194 31.99 -8.01 8.15
CA GLU A 194 33.09 -7.99 9.14
C GLU A 194 33.34 -6.56 9.68
N ALA A 195 33.12 -5.54 8.83
CA ALA A 195 33.21 -4.14 9.20
C ALA A 195 32.14 -3.33 8.49
N VAL A 196 31.66 -2.28 9.15
CA VAL A 196 30.68 -1.33 8.59
C VAL A 196 31.35 0.01 8.41
N THR A 197 31.82 0.30 7.18
CA THR A 197 32.64 1.49 6.86
C THR A 197 32.07 2.33 5.72
N ASN A 198 31.05 1.84 5.01
CA ASN A 198 30.38 2.54 3.91
C ASN A 198 28.87 2.25 3.91
N ALA A 199 28.12 2.95 3.06
CA ALA A 199 26.66 2.84 2.99
C ALA A 199 26.17 1.44 2.61
N GLU A 200 26.85 0.75 1.69
CA GLU A 200 26.49 -0.61 1.28
C GLU A 200 26.63 -1.59 2.45
N GLN A 201 27.76 -1.58 3.15
CA GLN A 201 27.97 -2.43 4.33
C GLN A 201 26.99 -2.11 5.46
N LEU A 202 26.61 -0.82 5.59
CA LEU A 202 25.56 -0.43 6.54
C LEU A 202 24.20 -1.02 6.15
N GLY A 203 23.84 -0.97 4.86
CA GLY A 203 22.65 -1.62 4.32
C GLY A 203 22.66 -3.13 4.52
N GLN A 204 23.80 -3.80 4.29
CA GLN A 204 23.99 -5.23 4.54
C GLN A 204 23.84 -5.60 6.03
N ALA A 205 24.38 -4.77 6.93
CA ALA A 205 24.22 -4.96 8.36
C ALA A 205 22.75 -4.81 8.81
N ILE A 206 22.03 -3.80 8.30
CA ILE A 206 20.61 -3.63 8.54
C ILE A 206 19.84 -4.85 8.03
N ALA A 207 20.11 -5.29 6.79
CA ALA A 207 19.49 -6.48 6.19
C ALA A 207 19.72 -7.76 7.03
N TYR A 208 20.91 -7.90 7.60
CA TYR A 208 21.22 -9.02 8.50
C TYR A 208 20.28 -9.04 9.71
N TYR A 209 20.14 -7.92 10.45
CA TYR A 209 19.25 -7.84 11.60
C TYR A 209 17.78 -8.02 11.22
N MET A 210 17.34 -7.44 10.10
CA MET A 210 15.99 -7.63 9.57
C MET A 210 15.69 -9.10 9.26
N ALA A 211 16.61 -9.81 8.60
CA ALA A 211 16.44 -11.23 8.30
C ALA A 211 16.35 -12.12 9.56
N HIS A 212 16.91 -11.66 10.68
CA HIS A 212 16.84 -12.34 11.96
C HIS A 212 15.66 -11.89 12.85
N PHE A 213 14.88 -10.91 12.39
CA PHE A 213 13.75 -10.32 13.13
C PHE A 213 14.20 -9.71 14.48
N GLU A 214 15.36 -9.04 14.48
CA GLU A 214 15.81 -8.30 15.64
C GLU A 214 15.04 -6.99 15.78
N GLU A 215 14.25 -6.85 16.85
CA GLU A 215 13.43 -5.67 17.11
C GLU A 215 14.27 -4.45 17.55
N GLY A 216 15.40 -4.70 18.24
CA GLY A 216 16.32 -3.67 18.70
C GLY A 216 17.77 -4.09 18.49
N TYR A 217 18.57 -3.25 17.81
CA TYR A 217 19.98 -3.55 17.59
C TYR A 217 20.83 -2.30 17.46
N THR A 218 22.15 -2.48 17.65
CA THR A 218 23.14 -1.42 17.52
C THR A 218 24.16 -1.77 16.46
N ILE A 219 24.45 -0.81 15.57
CA ILE A 219 25.49 -0.93 14.55
C ILE A 219 26.57 0.12 14.81
N TYR A 220 27.83 -0.31 14.85
CA TYR A 220 28.97 0.57 14.95
C TYR A 220 29.57 0.84 13.57
N TYR A 221 29.26 2.02 13.03
CA TYR A 221 29.77 2.46 11.76
C TYR A 221 31.15 3.12 11.93
N LYS A 222 32.18 2.61 11.24
CA LYS A 222 33.58 3.03 11.36
C LYS A 222 34.11 3.74 10.09
N GLY A 223 33.22 4.18 9.23
CA GLY A 223 33.56 5.00 8.07
C GLY A 223 33.61 6.51 8.37
N PRO A 224 33.65 7.36 7.35
CA PRO A 224 33.60 8.81 7.53
C PRO A 224 32.33 9.24 8.24
N THR A 225 32.45 9.89 9.41
CA THR A 225 31.29 10.27 10.23
C THR A 225 30.62 11.55 9.75
N ALA A 226 31.35 12.39 9.00
CA ALA A 226 30.78 13.59 8.42
C ALA A 226 29.61 13.26 7.49
N ASN A 227 28.46 13.91 7.71
CA ASN A 227 27.21 13.68 6.96
C ASN A 227 26.66 12.24 7.07
N PHE A 228 26.75 11.61 8.23
CA PHE A 228 26.25 10.24 8.44
C PHE A 228 24.79 10.04 8.05
N GLU A 229 23.93 11.06 8.17
CA GLU A 229 22.54 10.99 7.67
C GLU A 229 22.47 10.62 6.18
N LYS A 230 23.35 11.21 5.36
CA LYS A 230 23.44 10.87 3.94
C LYS A 230 23.87 9.41 3.72
N THR A 231 24.86 8.95 4.50
CA THR A 231 25.30 7.55 4.46
C THR A 231 24.16 6.60 4.85
N LEU A 232 23.36 6.96 5.84
CA LEU A 232 22.19 6.19 6.25
C LEU A 232 21.10 6.19 5.17
N ASP A 233 20.82 7.32 4.51
CA ASP A 233 19.89 7.40 3.40
C ASP A 233 20.36 6.56 2.19
N GLU A 234 21.67 6.56 1.90
CA GLU A 234 22.28 5.70 0.87
C GLU A 234 22.20 4.21 1.23
N ALA A 235 22.45 3.85 2.50
CA ALA A 235 22.30 2.48 2.99
C ALA A 235 20.87 1.99 2.87
N TRP A 236 19.91 2.85 3.19
CA TRP A 236 18.50 2.55 3.04
C TRP A 236 18.09 2.37 1.56
N SER A 237 18.60 3.25 0.68
CA SER A 237 18.40 3.12 -0.77
C SER A 237 19.01 1.83 -1.33
N TRP A 238 20.17 1.41 -0.79
CA TRP A 238 20.76 0.12 -1.14
C TRP A 238 19.85 -1.05 -0.71
N LEU A 239 19.30 -1.01 0.51
CA LEU A 239 18.39 -2.02 1.03
C LEU A 239 17.11 -2.13 0.15
N GLU A 240 16.47 -1.00 -0.15
CA GLU A 240 15.27 -0.96 -1.00
C GLU A 240 15.51 -1.52 -2.40
N LYS A 241 16.73 -1.41 -2.91
CA LYS A 241 17.10 -1.89 -4.24
C LYS A 241 17.52 -3.36 -4.27
N ASN A 242 18.29 -3.80 -3.26
CA ASN A 242 18.94 -5.11 -3.27
C ASN A 242 18.22 -6.12 -2.39
N GLU A 243 17.46 -5.66 -1.40
CA GLU A 243 16.77 -6.46 -0.40
C GLU A 243 15.29 -6.08 -0.30
N VAL A 244 14.64 -6.05 -1.46
CA VAL A 244 13.26 -5.55 -1.60
C VAL A 244 12.32 -6.22 -0.62
N TYR A 245 12.38 -7.54 -0.48
CA TYR A 245 11.53 -8.29 0.44
C TYR A 245 11.72 -7.82 1.89
N LEU A 246 12.97 -7.78 2.37
CA LEU A 246 13.27 -7.34 3.73
C LEU A 246 12.83 -5.89 3.96
N SER A 247 13.04 -5.01 2.97
CA SER A 247 12.67 -3.60 3.06
C SER A 247 11.16 -3.36 3.15
N ARG A 248 10.33 -4.40 3.05
CA ARG A 248 8.86 -4.36 3.13
C ARG A 248 8.27 -5.10 4.33
N MET A 249 9.14 -5.73 5.17
CA MET A 249 8.68 -6.58 6.27
C MET A 249 8.34 -5.84 7.56
N PHE A 250 8.50 -4.53 7.64
CA PHE A 250 8.34 -3.79 8.89
C PHE A 250 7.17 -2.80 8.84
N LEU A 251 6.51 -2.61 9.97
CA LEU A 251 5.45 -1.63 10.20
C LEU A 251 6.02 -0.26 10.55
N GLU A 252 6.99 -0.25 11.46
CA GLU A 252 7.60 0.97 11.96
C GLU A 252 9.10 0.76 12.19
N ILE A 253 9.89 1.76 11.88
CA ILE A 253 11.30 1.81 12.19
C ILE A 253 11.66 3.16 12.79
N SER A 254 12.42 3.14 13.86
CA SER A 254 13.02 4.34 14.44
C SER A 254 14.49 4.12 14.68
N TRP A 255 15.27 5.20 14.66
CA TRP A 255 16.69 5.13 14.97
C TRP A 255 17.20 6.41 15.61
N GLN A 256 18.28 6.25 16.35
CA GLN A 256 19.08 7.32 16.93
C GLN A 256 20.53 7.01 16.63
N TYR A 257 21.36 8.05 16.43
CA TYR A 257 22.79 7.84 16.31
C TYR A 257 23.58 8.87 17.12
N THR A 258 24.76 8.45 17.59
CA THR A 258 25.72 9.30 18.29
C THR A 258 27.03 9.26 17.53
N ASP A 259 27.52 10.43 17.10
CA ASP A 259 28.82 10.58 16.45
C ASP A 259 29.90 10.80 17.51
N TYR A 260 30.85 9.85 17.63
CA TYR A 260 32.02 9.93 18.51
C TYR A 260 33.27 10.41 17.79
N GLY A 261 33.19 10.87 16.54
CA GLY A 261 34.27 11.35 15.72
C GLY A 261 35.11 10.25 15.03
N SER A 262 35.38 9.15 15.73
CA SER A 262 36.09 7.98 15.17
C SER A 262 35.14 6.86 14.71
N TYR A 263 33.91 6.89 15.14
CA TYR A 263 32.83 5.99 14.74
C TYR A 263 31.47 6.61 15.07
N VAL A 264 30.42 6.07 14.46
CA VAL A 264 29.03 6.40 14.80
C VAL A 264 28.38 5.15 15.41
N GLU A 265 27.71 5.32 16.55
CA GLU A 265 26.83 4.33 17.14
C GLU A 265 25.40 4.60 16.63
N LEU A 266 24.87 3.66 15.87
CA LEU A 266 23.51 3.68 15.35
C LEU A 266 22.67 2.66 16.12
N VAL A 267 21.67 3.15 16.86
CA VAL A 267 20.67 2.32 17.53
C VAL A 267 19.39 2.31 16.69
N VAL A 268 18.87 1.14 16.43
CA VAL A 268 17.66 0.94 15.61
C VAL A 268 16.64 0.16 16.41
N ASP A 269 15.39 0.63 16.38
CA ASP A 269 14.20 -0.09 16.88
C ASP A 269 13.26 -0.33 15.70
N MET A 270 12.72 -1.54 15.58
CA MET A 270 11.93 -1.99 14.45
C MET A 270 10.76 -2.86 14.89
N ASP A 271 9.56 -2.50 14.42
CA ASP A 271 8.36 -3.34 14.53
C ASP A 271 8.11 -4.04 13.20
N TYR A 272 7.90 -5.35 13.20
CA TYR A 272 7.68 -6.16 12.00
C TYR A 272 6.20 -6.34 11.68
N ASP A 273 5.86 -6.42 10.39
CA ASP A 273 4.49 -6.62 9.90
C ASP A 273 4.02 -8.09 9.99
N MET A 274 4.96 -9.00 10.28
CA MET A 274 4.70 -10.41 10.58
C MET A 274 5.75 -10.92 11.56
N THR A 275 5.45 -12.03 12.26
CA THR A 275 6.43 -12.65 13.15
C THR A 275 7.47 -13.46 12.39
N LYS A 276 8.58 -13.79 13.05
CA LYS A 276 9.62 -14.68 12.51
C LYS A 276 9.06 -16.04 12.10
N GLU A 277 8.15 -16.58 12.89
CA GLU A 277 7.47 -17.86 12.63
C GLU A 277 6.56 -17.77 11.43
N GLN A 278 5.79 -16.69 11.29
CA GLN A 278 4.93 -16.43 10.12
C GLN A 278 5.78 -16.32 8.84
N ASN A 279 6.91 -15.60 8.91
CA ASN A 279 7.85 -15.53 7.80
C ASN A 279 8.40 -16.90 7.41
N ALA A 280 8.84 -17.70 8.40
CA ALA A 280 9.36 -19.04 8.15
C ALA A 280 8.31 -19.95 7.49
N LEU A 281 7.04 -19.88 7.93
CA LEU A 281 5.93 -20.62 7.32
C LEU A 281 5.68 -20.17 5.88
N ALA A 282 5.70 -18.86 5.60
CA ALA A 282 5.52 -18.33 4.25
C ALA A 282 6.64 -18.80 3.31
N LEU A 283 7.90 -18.71 3.74
CA LEU A 283 9.04 -19.17 2.93
C LEU A 283 9.01 -20.69 2.73
N GLY A 284 8.66 -21.48 3.74
CA GLY A 284 8.47 -22.92 3.62
C GLY A 284 7.35 -23.27 2.62
N LYS A 285 6.27 -22.47 2.58
CA LYS A 285 5.20 -22.64 1.59
C LYS A 285 5.65 -22.32 0.16
N VAL A 286 6.48 -21.27 -0.01
CA VAL A 286 7.11 -20.96 -1.31
C VAL A 286 7.88 -22.19 -1.85
N GLU A 287 8.72 -22.80 -1.02
CA GLU A 287 9.49 -23.97 -1.42
C GLU A 287 8.58 -25.16 -1.77
N GLN A 288 7.53 -25.41 -0.99
CA GLN A 288 6.55 -26.46 -1.28
C GLN A 288 5.88 -26.25 -2.65
N ILE A 289 5.48 -25.02 -2.97
CA ILE A 289 4.87 -24.66 -4.26
C ILE A 289 5.84 -24.94 -5.40
N VAL A 290 7.10 -24.53 -5.25
CA VAL A 290 8.14 -24.75 -6.28
C VAL A 290 8.43 -26.24 -6.47
N GLN A 291 8.47 -27.04 -5.40
CA GLN A 291 8.68 -28.49 -5.46
C GLN A 291 7.50 -29.23 -6.10
N ALA A 292 6.27 -28.77 -5.86
CA ALA A 292 5.06 -29.35 -6.45
C ALA A 292 4.83 -28.95 -7.91
N MET A 293 5.55 -27.93 -8.41
CA MET A 293 5.42 -27.48 -9.79
C MET A 293 5.79 -28.60 -10.79
N PRO A 294 5.01 -28.78 -11.88
CA PRO A 294 5.32 -29.75 -12.92
C PRO A 294 6.74 -29.56 -13.44
N LYS A 295 7.44 -30.66 -13.65
CA LYS A 295 8.83 -30.64 -14.16
C LYS A 295 8.87 -30.29 -15.64
N GLY A 296 9.92 -29.61 -16.07
CA GLY A 296 10.18 -29.32 -17.49
C GLY A 296 9.42 -28.08 -18.02
N LEU A 297 8.78 -27.31 -17.17
CA LEU A 297 8.16 -26.06 -17.59
C LEU A 297 9.21 -25.04 -18.06
N THR A 298 8.91 -24.36 -19.15
CA THR A 298 9.61 -23.13 -19.56
C THR A 298 9.43 -22.02 -18.55
N ASP A 299 10.27 -20.99 -18.58
CA ASP A 299 10.13 -19.87 -17.64
C ASP A 299 8.78 -19.13 -17.81
N ALA A 300 8.27 -19.00 -19.03
CA ALA A 300 6.93 -18.45 -19.27
C ALA A 300 5.81 -19.30 -18.64
N GLU A 301 5.91 -20.62 -18.73
CA GLU A 301 4.96 -21.54 -18.08
C GLU A 301 5.06 -21.50 -16.56
N LYS A 302 6.28 -21.36 -16.00
CA LYS A 302 6.46 -21.13 -14.55
C LYS A 302 5.83 -19.82 -14.10
N VAL A 303 6.00 -18.73 -14.86
CA VAL A 303 5.34 -17.43 -14.56
C VAL A 303 3.84 -17.58 -14.60
N LYS A 304 3.30 -18.30 -15.57
CA LYS A 304 1.86 -18.60 -15.63
C LYS A 304 1.39 -19.40 -14.42
N TYR A 305 2.15 -20.42 -14.03
CA TYR A 305 1.85 -21.23 -12.85
C TYR A 305 1.80 -20.38 -11.58
N VAL A 306 2.77 -19.47 -11.37
CA VAL A 306 2.81 -18.57 -10.23
C VAL A 306 1.60 -17.63 -10.22
N ASN A 307 1.28 -17.00 -11.37
CA ASN A 307 0.10 -16.15 -11.51
C ASN A 307 -1.17 -16.90 -11.11
N ASP A 308 -1.40 -18.06 -11.72
CA ASP A 308 -2.60 -18.85 -11.55
C ASP A 308 -2.71 -19.40 -10.10
N TYR A 309 -1.56 -19.86 -9.54
CA TYR A 309 -1.51 -20.34 -8.16
C TYR A 309 -1.97 -19.27 -7.17
N ILE A 310 -1.42 -18.05 -7.28
CA ILE A 310 -1.76 -16.97 -6.36
C ILE A 310 -3.24 -16.59 -6.53
N VAL A 311 -3.72 -16.38 -7.75
CA VAL A 311 -5.11 -16.01 -8.03
C VAL A 311 -6.08 -17.07 -7.49
N VAL A 312 -5.85 -18.34 -7.80
CA VAL A 312 -6.78 -19.42 -7.42
C VAL A 312 -6.82 -19.69 -5.92
N ASN A 313 -5.73 -19.41 -5.22
CA ASN A 313 -5.61 -19.68 -3.77
C ASN A 313 -5.77 -18.44 -2.89
N THR A 314 -6.09 -17.28 -3.47
CA THR A 314 -6.16 -16.03 -2.71
C THR A 314 -7.42 -15.25 -3.06
N LYS A 315 -7.94 -14.53 -2.08
CA LYS A 315 -9.05 -13.56 -2.23
C LYS A 315 -8.55 -12.17 -1.86
N TYR A 316 -8.84 -11.18 -2.70
CA TYR A 316 -8.52 -9.81 -2.34
C TYR A 316 -9.32 -9.33 -1.12
N ASN A 317 -8.65 -9.13 0.01
CA ASN A 317 -9.28 -8.71 1.25
C ASN A 317 -8.40 -7.73 2.04
N LEU A 318 -8.91 -6.50 2.25
CA LEU A 318 -8.26 -5.47 3.07
C LEU A 318 -8.47 -5.68 4.58
N ASN A 319 -9.51 -6.42 4.96
CA ASN A 319 -9.93 -6.60 6.35
C ASN A 319 -9.57 -8.00 6.87
N SER A 320 -8.45 -8.55 6.44
CA SER A 320 -7.88 -9.79 6.93
C SER A 320 -7.57 -9.71 8.43
N LYS A 321 -7.59 -10.85 9.11
CA LYS A 321 -7.26 -10.93 10.55
C LYS A 321 -5.79 -10.62 10.81
N GLU A 322 -4.92 -11.13 9.95
CA GLU A 322 -3.49 -10.84 9.95
C GLU A 322 -3.20 -9.70 8.97
N SER A 323 -1.99 -9.18 8.95
CA SER A 323 -1.63 -8.12 8.01
C SER A 323 -1.83 -8.57 6.55
N PRO A 324 -2.70 -7.92 5.78
CA PRO A 324 -2.99 -8.31 4.39
C PRO A 324 -1.85 -7.98 3.42
N TYR A 325 -0.79 -7.32 3.90
CA TYR A 325 0.34 -6.87 3.08
C TYR A 325 1.46 -7.91 2.97
N THR A 326 1.36 -9.03 3.68
CA THR A 326 2.43 -10.02 3.83
C THR A 326 2.23 -11.26 2.95
N PRO A 327 3.31 -11.92 2.51
CA PRO A 327 3.20 -13.22 1.86
C PRO A 327 2.60 -14.31 2.77
N TYR A 328 2.71 -14.17 4.09
CA TYR A 328 2.05 -15.06 5.04
C TYR A 328 0.53 -15.06 4.83
N SER A 329 -0.09 -13.89 4.75
CA SER A 329 -1.53 -13.78 4.52
C SER A 329 -1.97 -14.38 3.19
N ILE A 330 -1.21 -14.14 2.12
CA ILE A 330 -1.47 -14.72 0.80
C ILE A 330 -1.37 -16.26 0.84
N LEU A 331 -0.25 -16.77 1.33
CA LEU A 331 0.10 -18.18 1.19
C LEU A 331 -0.54 -19.11 2.23
N LEU A 332 -0.81 -18.60 3.44
CA LEU A 332 -1.31 -19.41 4.57
C LEU A 332 -2.77 -19.11 4.90
N ASN A 333 -3.22 -17.87 4.72
CA ASN A 333 -4.59 -17.47 5.01
C ASN A 333 -5.46 -17.38 3.74
N GLY A 334 -4.85 -17.36 2.55
CA GLY A 334 -5.55 -17.26 1.28
C GLY A 334 -6.25 -15.90 1.08
N GLU A 335 -5.75 -14.84 1.69
CA GLU A 335 -6.30 -13.50 1.55
C GLU A 335 -5.25 -12.41 1.72
N GLY A 336 -5.40 -11.28 1.05
CA GLY A 336 -4.51 -10.12 1.19
C GLY A 336 -4.78 -9.04 0.16
N VAL A 337 -3.81 -8.13 0.01
CA VAL A 337 -3.88 -6.99 -0.91
C VAL A 337 -2.68 -6.95 -1.85
N CYS A 338 -2.66 -6.02 -2.77
CA CYS A 338 -1.68 -5.92 -3.85
C CYS A 338 -0.21 -6.07 -3.42
N GLU A 339 0.18 -5.53 -2.27
CA GLU A 339 1.55 -5.68 -1.75
C GLU A 339 1.85 -7.13 -1.39
N GLY A 340 0.94 -7.82 -0.71
CA GLY A 340 1.06 -9.25 -0.40
C GLY A 340 1.17 -10.11 -1.67
N TYR A 341 0.32 -9.86 -2.68
CA TYR A 341 0.38 -10.53 -3.99
C TYR A 341 1.74 -10.33 -4.66
N ALA A 342 2.20 -9.08 -4.76
CA ALA A 342 3.45 -8.75 -5.44
C ALA A 342 4.70 -9.29 -4.72
N LEU A 343 4.72 -9.26 -3.38
CA LEU A 343 5.82 -9.83 -2.59
C LEU A 343 5.83 -11.36 -2.66
N THR A 344 4.67 -12.00 -2.64
CA THR A 344 4.55 -13.46 -2.81
C THR A 344 5.06 -13.90 -4.18
N ALA A 345 4.67 -13.19 -5.23
CA ALA A 345 5.17 -13.43 -6.58
C ALA A 345 6.69 -13.26 -6.67
N LEU A 346 7.23 -12.20 -6.06
CA LEU A 346 8.68 -11.95 -6.02
C LEU A 346 9.44 -13.12 -5.36
N LEU A 347 8.95 -13.63 -4.23
CA LEU A 347 9.55 -14.79 -3.54
C LEU A 347 9.51 -16.06 -4.41
N LEU A 348 8.39 -16.32 -5.07
CA LEU A 348 8.25 -17.48 -5.95
C LEU A 348 9.16 -17.36 -7.18
N PHE A 349 9.27 -16.18 -7.79
CA PHE A 349 10.16 -15.96 -8.93
C PHE A 349 11.63 -16.10 -8.54
N ASP A 350 12.02 -15.57 -7.37
CA ASP A 350 13.39 -15.74 -6.88
C ASP A 350 13.73 -17.22 -6.63
N ALA A 351 12.82 -17.97 -5.99
CA ALA A 351 12.98 -19.41 -5.77
C ALA A 351 13.05 -20.22 -7.08
N LEU A 352 12.45 -19.72 -8.16
CA LEU A 352 12.47 -20.32 -9.51
C LEU A 352 13.67 -19.84 -10.36
N GLY A 353 14.48 -18.90 -9.87
CA GLY A 353 15.57 -18.28 -10.61
C GLY A 353 15.11 -17.34 -11.74
N ILE A 354 13.88 -16.84 -11.67
CA ILE A 354 13.30 -15.89 -12.64
C ILE A 354 13.56 -14.47 -12.17
N GLU A 355 14.22 -13.66 -13.02
CA GLU A 355 14.50 -12.28 -12.67
C GLU A 355 13.22 -11.45 -12.66
N ALA A 356 12.89 -10.85 -11.50
CA ALA A 356 11.71 -10.03 -11.31
C ALA A 356 12.03 -8.75 -10.54
N ARG A 357 11.14 -7.76 -10.64
CA ARG A 357 11.18 -6.51 -9.87
C ARG A 357 9.82 -6.29 -9.21
N TYR A 358 9.86 -5.77 -8.01
CA TYR A 358 8.70 -5.26 -7.31
C TYR A 358 8.51 -3.79 -7.65
N ILE A 359 7.33 -3.40 -8.08
CA ILE A 359 7.00 -2.03 -8.49
C ILE A 359 5.97 -1.44 -7.53
N THR A 360 6.15 -0.18 -7.17
CA THR A 360 5.14 0.62 -6.49
C THR A 360 4.70 1.80 -7.33
N GLY A 361 3.41 2.05 -7.32
CA GLY A 361 2.85 3.14 -8.10
C GLY A 361 1.44 3.51 -7.66
N ASN A 362 0.63 3.93 -8.60
CA ASN A 362 -0.80 4.19 -8.41
C ASN A 362 -1.57 3.55 -9.55
N ALA A 363 -2.72 2.95 -9.23
CA ALA A 363 -3.67 2.42 -10.20
C ALA A 363 -5.00 3.17 -10.13
N VAL A 364 -5.75 3.21 -11.22
CA VAL A 364 -7.07 3.86 -11.31
C VAL A 364 -8.05 2.89 -11.96
N PRO A 365 -9.09 2.47 -11.21
CA PRO A 365 -9.42 2.81 -9.83
C PRO A 365 -8.49 2.13 -8.81
N GLY A 366 -8.33 2.68 -7.61
CA GLY A 366 -7.61 2.00 -6.50
C GLY A 366 -6.67 2.91 -5.70
N GLY A 367 -5.79 3.67 -6.32
CA GLY A 367 -4.81 4.53 -5.64
C GLY A 367 -3.44 3.88 -5.52
N ALA A 368 -2.81 3.89 -4.34
CA ALA A 368 -1.49 3.28 -4.14
C ALA A 368 -1.56 1.78 -4.43
N HIS A 369 -0.65 1.29 -5.26
CA HIS A 369 -0.67 -0.07 -5.79
C HIS A 369 0.73 -0.64 -5.91
N ALA A 370 0.84 -1.98 -5.87
CA ALA A 370 2.08 -2.72 -6.06
C ALA A 370 1.83 -3.90 -7.02
N TRP A 371 2.82 -4.15 -7.89
CA TRP A 371 2.83 -5.25 -8.86
C TRP A 371 4.26 -5.64 -9.23
N ASN A 372 4.46 -6.47 -10.24
CA ASN A 372 5.76 -6.96 -10.63
C ASN A 372 6.14 -6.60 -12.08
N LEU A 373 7.43 -6.51 -12.36
CA LEU A 373 8.04 -6.74 -13.66
C LEU A 373 8.72 -8.09 -13.64
N VAL A 374 8.59 -8.86 -14.71
CA VAL A 374 9.22 -10.17 -14.88
C VAL A 374 10.02 -10.18 -16.17
N LYS A 375 11.21 -10.77 -16.13
CA LYS A 375 12.10 -10.90 -17.30
C LYS A 375 11.98 -12.29 -17.92
N LEU A 376 11.56 -12.34 -19.17
CA LEU A 376 11.51 -13.55 -19.97
C LEU A 376 12.23 -13.32 -21.31
N ASP A 377 13.05 -14.25 -21.74
CA ASP A 377 13.79 -14.20 -23.00
C ASP A 377 14.56 -12.89 -23.22
N GLY A 378 15.09 -12.32 -22.12
CA GLY A 378 15.83 -11.05 -22.12
C GLY A 378 14.97 -9.79 -22.17
N GLN A 379 13.64 -9.90 -22.25
CA GLN A 379 12.68 -8.81 -22.29
C GLN A 379 11.94 -8.69 -20.95
N TRP A 380 11.50 -7.47 -20.60
CA TRP A 380 10.72 -7.20 -19.41
C TRP A 380 9.23 -7.08 -19.73
N TYR A 381 8.38 -7.55 -18.80
CA TYR A 381 6.93 -7.51 -18.91
C TYR A 381 6.31 -7.18 -17.57
N HIS A 382 5.29 -6.35 -17.55
CA HIS A 382 4.49 -6.13 -16.36
C HIS A 382 3.57 -7.33 -16.09
N LEU A 383 3.46 -7.68 -14.83
CA LEU A 383 2.57 -8.72 -14.32
C LEU A 383 1.88 -8.18 -13.08
N ASP A 384 0.59 -7.93 -13.17
CA ASP A 384 -0.24 -7.55 -12.03
C ASP A 384 -1.21 -8.67 -11.66
N ILE A 385 -0.78 -9.51 -10.74
CA ILE A 385 -1.55 -10.68 -10.29
C ILE A 385 -2.81 -10.24 -9.54
N THR A 386 -2.77 -9.10 -8.83
CA THR A 386 -3.93 -8.56 -8.15
C THR A 386 -5.08 -8.22 -9.10
N TRP A 387 -4.74 -7.65 -10.26
CA TRP A 387 -5.74 -7.30 -11.27
C TRP A 387 -6.07 -8.47 -12.20
N ASN A 388 -5.30 -9.56 -12.13
CA ASN A 388 -5.65 -10.85 -12.74
C ASN A 388 -6.56 -11.70 -11.85
N ASP A 389 -6.76 -11.31 -10.58
CA ASP A 389 -7.69 -11.96 -9.64
C ASP A 389 -9.10 -11.36 -9.79
N PRO A 390 -10.11 -12.17 -10.22
CA PRO A 390 -11.47 -11.69 -10.40
C PRO A 390 -12.11 -11.18 -9.11
N MET A 391 -12.69 -10.00 -9.16
CA MET A 391 -13.50 -9.46 -8.04
C MET A 391 -14.96 -9.30 -8.47
N PRO A 392 -15.94 -9.96 -7.82
CA PRO A 392 -15.76 -10.90 -6.70
C PRO A 392 -14.98 -12.17 -7.10
N ASP A 393 -14.38 -12.83 -6.10
CA ASP A 393 -13.65 -14.09 -6.28
C ASP A 393 -14.51 -15.12 -7.03
N GLN A 394 -13.96 -15.73 -8.08
CA GLN A 394 -14.60 -16.72 -8.95
C GLN A 394 -13.93 -18.11 -8.89
N GLY A 395 -13.24 -18.40 -7.79
CA GLY A 395 -12.57 -19.69 -7.58
C GLY A 395 -11.44 -19.92 -8.57
N ASN A 396 -11.53 -20.93 -9.43
CA ASN A 396 -10.45 -21.31 -10.35
C ASN A 396 -10.32 -20.41 -11.60
N LYS A 397 -11.09 -19.33 -11.70
CA LYS A 397 -11.02 -18.42 -12.85
C LYS A 397 -9.95 -17.36 -12.66
N VAL A 398 -9.21 -17.09 -13.73
CA VAL A 398 -8.09 -16.16 -13.79
C VAL A 398 -8.29 -15.19 -14.95
N HIS A 399 -8.09 -13.91 -14.72
CA HIS A 399 -7.94 -12.91 -15.78
C HIS A 399 -6.49 -12.84 -16.25
N TYR A 400 -6.28 -12.53 -17.54
CA TYR A 400 -4.95 -12.36 -18.10
C TYR A 400 -4.74 -10.99 -18.76
N ASP A 401 -5.61 -10.01 -18.46
CA ASP A 401 -5.52 -8.68 -19.04
C ASP A 401 -4.25 -7.94 -18.61
N TYR A 402 -3.76 -8.25 -17.41
CA TYR A 402 -2.54 -7.69 -16.80
C TYR A 402 -1.40 -8.72 -16.71
N TYR A 403 -1.47 -9.74 -17.55
CA TYR A 403 -0.46 -10.80 -17.63
C TYR A 403 0.55 -10.51 -18.73
N LEU A 404 1.82 -10.33 -18.36
CA LEU A 404 2.97 -10.12 -19.24
C LEU A 404 2.75 -9.04 -20.32
N ILE A 405 2.43 -7.84 -19.85
CA ILE A 405 2.07 -6.70 -20.72
C ILE A 405 3.13 -5.60 -20.74
N SER A 406 3.08 -4.77 -21.77
CA SER A 406 4.00 -3.64 -21.98
C SER A 406 3.67 -2.42 -21.12
N ASP A 407 4.67 -1.52 -20.95
CA ASP A 407 4.49 -0.18 -20.34
C ASP A 407 3.31 0.57 -20.96
N LYS A 408 3.16 0.49 -22.30
CA LYS A 408 2.07 1.14 -23.04
C LYS A 408 0.69 0.59 -22.66
N LYS A 409 0.58 -0.72 -22.40
CA LYS A 409 -0.69 -1.34 -22.06
C LYS A 409 -1.06 -1.05 -20.62
N ILE A 410 -0.15 -1.28 -19.66
CA ILE A 410 -0.41 -1.05 -18.24
C ILE A 410 -0.52 0.45 -17.90
N GLY A 411 0.19 1.31 -18.61
CA GLY A 411 0.17 2.77 -18.41
C GLY A 411 -1.17 3.46 -18.73
N LYS A 412 -2.18 2.71 -19.17
CA LYS A 412 -3.54 3.25 -19.36
C LYS A 412 -4.23 3.56 -18.04
N ASP A 413 -3.92 2.81 -17.01
CA ASP A 413 -4.56 2.86 -15.70
C ASP A 413 -3.56 2.76 -14.53
N HIS A 414 -2.29 2.43 -14.80
CA HIS A 414 -1.21 2.43 -13.82
C HIS A 414 -0.20 3.55 -14.08
N ALA A 415 0.35 4.11 -13.00
CA ALA A 415 1.38 5.14 -13.05
C ALA A 415 2.47 4.84 -12.04
N TRP A 416 3.74 4.82 -12.50
CA TRP A 416 4.93 4.56 -11.68
C TRP A 416 6.08 5.50 -12.08
N ILE A 417 7.20 5.46 -11.36
CA ILE A 417 8.40 6.23 -11.73
C ILE A 417 9.21 5.40 -12.73
N GLN A 418 8.91 5.55 -14.02
CA GLN A 418 9.45 4.71 -15.10
C GLN A 418 10.98 4.64 -15.14
N VAL A 419 11.68 5.73 -14.80
CA VAL A 419 13.14 5.77 -14.82
C VAL A 419 13.83 4.91 -13.77
N GLU A 420 13.09 4.41 -12.79
CA GLU A 420 13.60 3.51 -11.74
C GLU A 420 13.53 2.03 -12.13
N TYR A 421 12.87 1.71 -13.26
CA TYR A 421 12.60 0.33 -13.66
C TYR A 421 12.96 0.06 -15.12
N PRO A 422 13.24 -1.20 -15.47
CA PRO A 422 13.42 -1.61 -16.86
C PRO A 422 12.15 -1.35 -17.69
N VAL A 423 12.34 -1.08 -18.97
CA VAL A 423 11.25 -0.81 -19.92
C VAL A 423 10.65 -2.12 -20.45
N ALA A 424 9.33 -2.26 -20.38
CA ALA A 424 8.57 -3.34 -20.99
C ALA A 424 8.05 -2.89 -22.37
N VAL A 425 8.77 -3.21 -23.43
CA VAL A 425 8.54 -2.67 -24.78
C VAL A 425 7.30 -3.28 -25.45
N ALA A 426 7.03 -4.56 -25.22
CA ALA A 426 5.98 -5.32 -25.89
C ALA A 426 5.16 -6.16 -24.90
N ASN A 427 4.00 -6.64 -25.33
CA ASN A 427 3.31 -7.73 -24.63
C ASN A 427 3.95 -9.06 -25.03
N TYR A 428 3.91 -10.05 -24.14
CA TYR A 428 4.39 -11.40 -24.38
C TYR A 428 3.49 -12.16 -25.35
#